data_595b2bb3fd1d9ba4a898f2fbc48e0a0f
#
_entry.id   595b2bb3fd1d9ba4a898f2fbc48e0a0f
#
_cell.length_a   1.000
_cell.length_b   1.000
_cell.length_c   1.000
_cell.angle_alpha   90.00
_cell.angle_beta   90.00
_cell.angle_gamma   90.00
#
_symmetry.space_group_name_H-M   'P 1'
#
loop_
_entity.id
_entity.type
_entity.pdbx_description
1 polymer ?
#
loop_
_entity_poly.entity_id
_entity_poly.type
_entity_poly.pdbx_seq_one_letter_code
_entity_poly.pdbx_strand_id
1 'polypeptide(L)'
;MNAKRWSAIGIALGIFIFSFFFSNYFSYVAQKQETSESLSDSLVGLLGTEALEERVIEAGDSSNRIVVLTVDGTILAGQSSGLTGDITYSHDYFMQQLEQVLLDDTISGIVLSVNSPGGGTYESAQIKDKLVAIQKNTNKPMYVSMGSMAASGGYYISASAEKIFAAEETMTGSIGVIMSGMNVSELLEKLGVDDTTVKSGEFKDIGSSTRAMTEEDTEILQTMVNTSYDRFIEVIVEGRGMSEEEVRKIADGRIYDGVQAVDNGLVDEIGYQEDAIKAIQKDYTLEDAEIFSYQVPTLSFSSLFSSKLSGLFQSTSTQESELTELISAIGTVDSPKMMYYYGGE
;
A
#
# COMPACT_ATOMS: atom_id res chain seq x y z
N MET A 1 -18.11 -59.24 12.42
CA MET A 1 -17.89 -57.78 12.15
C MET A 1 -19.16 -57.06 12.52
N ASN A 2 -19.07 -56.00 13.29
CA ASN A 2 -20.24 -55.25 13.77
C ASN A 2 -20.84 -54.39 12.67
N ALA A 3 -22.18 -54.19 12.67
CA ALA A 3 -22.93 -53.37 11.70
C ALA A 3 -22.30 -51.97 11.46
N LYS A 4 -21.73 -51.37 12.51
CA LYS A 4 -21.01 -50.08 12.40
C LYS A 4 -19.77 -50.13 11.50
N ARG A 5 -19.08 -51.26 11.38
CA ARG A 5 -17.94 -51.41 10.46
C ARG A 5 -18.37 -51.59 9.02
N TRP A 6 -19.51 -52.24 8.78
CA TRP A 6 -20.12 -52.36 7.44
C TRP A 6 -20.63 -51.01 6.93
N SER A 7 -21.24 -50.20 7.80
CA SER A 7 -21.67 -48.85 7.41
C SER A 7 -20.49 -47.90 7.14
N ALA A 8 -19.39 -48.00 7.89
CA ALA A 8 -18.17 -47.20 7.63
C ALA A 8 -17.51 -47.58 6.27
N ILE A 9 -17.47 -48.86 5.94
CA ILE A 9 -16.98 -49.36 4.63
C ILE A 9 -17.90 -48.89 3.49
N GLY A 10 -19.22 -48.93 3.69
CA GLY A 10 -20.20 -48.44 2.71
C GLY A 10 -20.07 -46.93 2.45
N ILE A 11 -19.85 -46.14 3.50
CA ILE A 11 -19.61 -44.66 3.38
C ILE A 11 -18.28 -44.39 2.67
N ALA A 12 -17.22 -45.08 3.04
CA ALA A 12 -15.89 -44.91 2.39
C ALA A 12 -15.95 -45.28 0.90
N LEU A 13 -16.65 -46.34 0.55
CA LEU A 13 -16.85 -46.78 -0.83
C LEU A 13 -17.73 -45.80 -1.63
N GLY A 14 -18.76 -45.23 -0.99
CA GLY A 14 -19.58 -44.17 -1.55
C GLY A 14 -18.81 -42.88 -1.85
N ILE A 15 -17.95 -42.46 -0.92
CA ILE A 15 -17.08 -41.29 -1.11
C ILE A 15 -16.06 -41.57 -2.22
N PHE A 16 -15.49 -42.76 -2.27
CA PHE A 16 -14.53 -43.13 -3.32
C PHE A 16 -15.19 -43.16 -4.71
N ILE A 17 -16.36 -43.76 -4.83
CA ILE A 17 -17.12 -43.78 -6.08
C ILE A 17 -17.54 -42.37 -6.50
N PHE A 18 -18.02 -41.55 -5.57
CA PHE A 18 -18.38 -40.16 -5.84
C PHE A 18 -17.18 -39.36 -6.30
N SER A 19 -16.04 -39.49 -5.63
CA SER A 19 -14.77 -38.82 -6.00
C SER A 19 -14.30 -39.23 -7.39
N PHE A 20 -14.42 -40.53 -7.73
CA PHE A 20 -14.04 -41.06 -9.05
C PHE A 20 -14.94 -40.49 -10.15
N PHE A 21 -16.26 -40.52 -9.96
CA PHE A 21 -17.20 -39.96 -10.94
C PHE A 21 -17.10 -38.43 -11.04
N PHE A 22 -16.90 -37.76 -9.94
CA PHE A 22 -16.71 -36.30 -9.91
C PHE A 22 -15.43 -35.89 -10.64
N SER A 23 -14.31 -36.59 -10.42
CA SER A 23 -13.06 -36.38 -11.15
C SER A 23 -13.23 -36.61 -12.67
N ASN A 24 -13.87 -37.69 -13.07
CA ASN A 24 -14.11 -37.95 -14.49
C ASN A 24 -15.10 -36.99 -15.14
N TYR A 25 -16.14 -36.55 -14.41
CA TYR A 25 -17.10 -35.56 -14.90
C TYR A 25 -16.39 -34.19 -15.07
N PHE A 26 -15.55 -33.80 -14.13
CA PHE A 26 -14.81 -32.55 -14.21
C PHE A 26 -13.79 -32.59 -15.37
N SER A 27 -13.10 -33.70 -15.57
CA SER A 27 -12.22 -33.91 -16.73
C SER A 27 -12.97 -33.87 -18.05
N TYR A 28 -14.18 -34.43 -18.11
CA TYR A 28 -15.03 -34.40 -19.29
C TYR A 28 -15.57 -32.99 -19.60
N VAL A 29 -15.93 -32.22 -18.58
CA VAL A 29 -16.38 -30.83 -18.73
C VAL A 29 -15.22 -29.94 -19.15
N ALA A 30 -14.02 -30.12 -18.58
CA ALA A 30 -12.79 -29.40 -18.95
C ALA A 30 -12.38 -29.68 -20.43
N GLN A 31 -12.61 -30.88 -20.93
CA GLN A 31 -12.30 -31.26 -22.32
C GLN A 31 -13.31 -30.73 -23.36
N LYS A 32 -14.48 -30.27 -22.93
CA LYS A 32 -15.52 -29.72 -23.81
C LYS A 32 -15.49 -28.21 -24.00
N GLN A 33 -14.63 -27.52 -23.29
CA GLN A 33 -14.36 -26.10 -23.44
C GLN A 33 -13.06 -25.91 -24.22
N GLU A 34 -13.09 -26.28 -25.52
CA GLU A 34 -12.12 -25.82 -26.50
C GLU A 34 -12.36 -24.34 -26.80
N THR A 35 -11.87 -23.49 -25.94
CA THR A 35 -11.30 -22.22 -26.31
C THR A 35 -9.86 -22.27 -25.82
N SER A 36 -8.94 -22.05 -26.73
CA SER A 36 -7.49 -22.10 -26.58
C SER A 36 -6.97 -20.96 -25.70
N GLU A 37 -7.32 -20.98 -24.43
CA GLU A 37 -6.59 -20.25 -23.40
C GLU A 37 -5.47 -21.18 -22.92
N SER A 38 -4.27 -20.80 -23.25
CA SER A 38 -3.11 -21.64 -23.19
C SER A 38 -2.80 -22.04 -21.73
N LEU A 39 -2.33 -23.28 -21.55
CA LEU A 39 -1.66 -23.76 -20.34
C LEU A 39 -0.60 -22.77 -19.81
N SER A 40 -0.12 -21.84 -20.66
CA SER A 40 0.77 -20.74 -20.32
C SER A 40 0.11 -19.75 -19.38
N ASP A 41 -1.17 -19.39 -19.55
CA ASP A 41 -1.84 -18.40 -18.69
C ASP A 41 -2.13 -18.97 -17.30
N SER A 42 -2.47 -20.26 -17.22
CA SER A 42 -2.58 -20.95 -15.93
C SER A 42 -1.23 -21.15 -15.22
N LEU A 43 -0.15 -21.30 -15.98
CA LEU A 43 1.19 -21.45 -15.41
C LEU A 43 1.79 -20.07 -15.00
N VAL A 44 1.47 -19.01 -15.73
CA VAL A 44 1.82 -17.62 -15.42
C VAL A 44 1.13 -17.18 -14.13
N GLY A 45 -0.16 -17.47 -13.96
CA GLY A 45 -0.86 -17.23 -12.68
C GLY A 45 -0.31 -18.04 -11.49
N LEU A 46 0.25 -19.23 -11.74
CA LEU A 46 0.91 -20.05 -10.71
C LEU A 46 2.35 -19.60 -10.39
N LEU A 47 3.00 -18.90 -11.32
CA LEU A 47 4.38 -18.40 -11.20
C LEU A 47 4.46 -16.92 -10.73
N GLY A 48 3.32 -16.29 -10.43
CA GLY A 48 3.28 -15.00 -9.73
C GLY A 48 3.60 -13.77 -10.55
N THR A 49 3.49 -13.83 -11.91
CA THR A 49 3.38 -12.62 -12.72
C THR A 49 1.88 -12.37 -12.96
N GLU A 50 1.20 -11.77 -11.98
CA GLU A 50 -0.16 -11.28 -12.18
C GLU A 50 -0.11 -10.21 -13.28
N ALA A 51 -0.69 -10.52 -14.43
CA ALA A 51 -0.90 -9.53 -15.48
C ALA A 51 -1.78 -8.42 -14.91
N LEU A 52 -1.44 -7.15 -15.17
CA LEU A 52 -2.27 -6.03 -14.78
C LEU A 52 -3.58 -6.10 -15.56
N GLU A 53 -4.68 -6.36 -14.87
CA GLU A 53 -6.02 -6.34 -15.48
C GLU A 53 -6.54 -4.90 -15.53
N GLU A 54 -6.97 -4.47 -16.71
CA GLU A 54 -7.55 -3.15 -16.90
C GLU A 54 -9.08 -3.21 -16.72
N ARG A 55 -9.61 -2.16 -16.11
CA ARG A 55 -11.04 -1.93 -15.97
C ARG A 55 -11.39 -0.59 -16.62
N VAL A 56 -12.17 -0.63 -17.69
CA VAL A 56 -12.72 0.59 -18.30
C VAL A 56 -13.75 1.21 -17.35
N ILE A 57 -13.54 2.47 -17.00
CA ILE A 57 -14.45 3.30 -16.18
C ILE A 57 -15.41 4.03 -17.10
N GLU A 58 -14.89 4.67 -18.15
CA GLU A 58 -15.66 5.38 -19.17
C GLU A 58 -15.11 5.02 -20.54
N ALA A 59 -15.99 4.56 -21.45
CA ALA A 59 -15.59 4.18 -22.78
C ALA A 59 -15.28 5.41 -23.64
N GLY A 60 -14.22 5.32 -24.45
CA GLY A 60 -13.76 6.40 -25.29
C GLY A 60 -12.77 5.93 -26.35
N ASP A 61 -11.91 6.82 -26.81
CA ASP A 61 -10.84 6.50 -27.74
C ASP A 61 -9.72 5.72 -27.05
N SER A 62 -9.62 4.43 -27.35
CA SER A 62 -8.61 3.53 -26.79
C SER A 62 -7.18 3.79 -27.29
N SER A 63 -7.00 4.66 -28.27
CA SER A 63 -5.67 5.13 -28.68
C SER A 63 -5.20 6.38 -27.91
N ASN A 64 -6.08 6.93 -27.08
CA ASN A 64 -5.84 8.17 -26.33
C ASN A 64 -6.53 8.06 -24.95
N ARG A 65 -5.81 7.54 -23.96
CA ARG A 65 -6.41 7.07 -22.70
C ARG A 65 -5.98 7.89 -21.49
N ILE A 66 -6.85 7.98 -20.50
CA ILE A 66 -6.52 8.50 -19.17
C ILE A 66 -6.53 7.35 -18.19
N VAL A 67 -5.42 7.12 -17.51
CA VAL A 67 -5.36 6.12 -16.43
C VAL A 67 -5.68 6.76 -15.07
N VAL A 68 -6.55 6.10 -14.30
CA VAL A 68 -6.78 6.42 -12.90
C VAL A 68 -5.99 5.44 -12.05
N LEU A 69 -4.92 5.95 -11.41
CA LEU A 69 -4.09 5.20 -10.47
C LEU A 69 -4.57 5.46 -9.04
N THR A 70 -4.69 4.43 -8.23
CA THR A 70 -5.23 4.56 -6.86
C THR A 70 -4.20 4.15 -5.81
N VAL A 71 -3.96 5.04 -4.84
CA VAL A 71 -3.24 4.75 -3.59
C VAL A 71 -4.24 4.87 -2.44
N ASP A 72 -4.71 3.73 -1.93
CA ASP A 72 -5.69 3.66 -0.86
C ASP A 72 -5.12 2.88 0.34
N GLY A 73 -4.94 3.56 1.47
CA GLY A 73 -4.34 3.01 2.68
C GLY A 73 -2.88 3.41 2.91
N THR A 74 -2.22 2.72 3.83
CA THR A 74 -0.84 3.04 4.25
C THR A 74 0.19 2.64 3.21
N ILE A 75 1.10 3.55 2.87
CA ILE A 75 2.18 3.33 1.88
C ILE A 75 3.32 2.60 2.58
N LEU A 76 3.35 1.28 2.48
CA LEU A 76 4.39 0.42 3.06
C LEU A 76 4.80 -0.67 2.07
N ALA A 77 6.01 -1.21 2.24
CA ALA A 77 6.42 -2.43 1.55
C ALA A 77 5.46 -3.58 1.87
N GLY A 78 5.19 -4.42 0.87
CA GLY A 78 4.23 -5.53 0.99
C GLY A 78 2.79 -5.09 0.70
N GLN A 79 1.84 -5.67 1.42
CA GLN A 79 0.41 -5.43 1.22
C GLN A 79 -0.22 -4.86 2.49
N SER A 80 -1.01 -3.83 2.36
CA SER A 80 -1.89 -3.35 3.42
C SER A 80 -3.31 -3.89 3.19
N SER A 81 -3.97 -4.29 4.29
CA SER A 81 -5.34 -4.82 4.24
C SER A 81 -6.28 -3.89 4.98
N GLY A 82 -7.48 -3.71 4.43
CA GLY A 82 -8.57 -3.01 5.12
C GLY A 82 -9.17 -3.86 6.24
N LEU A 83 -10.13 -3.28 6.98
CA LEU A 83 -10.81 -3.92 8.11
C LEU A 83 -11.53 -5.23 7.73
N THR A 84 -11.89 -5.40 6.46
CA THR A 84 -12.53 -6.61 5.89
C THR A 84 -11.53 -7.68 5.46
N GLY A 85 -10.22 -7.39 5.55
CA GLY A 85 -9.15 -8.26 5.07
C GLY A 85 -8.91 -8.17 3.56
N ASP A 86 -9.60 -7.27 2.86
CA ASP A 86 -9.34 -6.97 1.46
C ASP A 86 -8.03 -6.18 1.33
N ILE A 87 -7.24 -6.49 0.30
CA ILE A 87 -6.02 -5.72 0.00
C ILE A 87 -6.43 -4.33 -0.47
N THR A 88 -6.03 -3.31 0.29
CA THR A 88 -6.30 -1.91 -0.06
C THR A 88 -5.14 -1.29 -0.82
N TYR A 89 -3.90 -1.68 -0.51
CA TYR A 89 -2.69 -1.22 -1.16
C TYR A 89 -1.64 -2.34 -1.24
N SER A 90 -0.98 -2.46 -2.37
CA SER A 90 0.20 -3.30 -2.58
C SER A 90 1.28 -2.48 -3.28
N HIS A 91 2.41 -2.28 -2.60
CA HIS A 91 3.49 -1.44 -3.13
C HIS A 91 4.05 -1.98 -4.44
N ASP A 92 4.37 -3.27 -4.48
CA ASP A 92 4.92 -3.91 -5.67
C ASP A 92 3.95 -3.85 -6.86
N TYR A 93 2.65 -4.07 -6.61
CA TYR A 93 1.62 -3.98 -7.64
C TYR A 93 1.46 -2.54 -8.15
N PHE A 94 1.49 -1.54 -7.25
CA PHE A 94 1.42 -0.14 -7.65
C PHE A 94 2.65 0.28 -8.47
N MET A 95 3.84 -0.17 -8.09
CA MET A 95 5.07 0.09 -8.86
C MET A 95 5.04 -0.56 -10.24
N GLN A 96 4.42 -1.75 -10.39
CA GLN A 96 4.18 -2.37 -11.70
C GLN A 96 3.22 -1.55 -12.56
N GLN A 97 2.15 -0.98 -11.98
CA GLN A 97 1.25 -0.07 -12.71
C GLN A 97 2.02 1.15 -13.24
N LEU A 98 2.86 1.76 -12.41
CA LEU A 98 3.70 2.90 -12.82
C LEU A 98 4.68 2.52 -13.94
N GLU A 99 5.23 1.30 -13.93
CA GLU A 99 6.08 0.81 -15.02
C GLU A 99 5.27 0.66 -16.32
N GLN A 100 4.06 0.09 -16.23
CA GLN A 100 3.19 -0.03 -17.40
C GLN A 100 2.80 1.34 -17.96
N VAL A 101 2.46 2.32 -17.10
CA VAL A 101 2.16 3.69 -17.52
C VAL A 101 3.34 4.35 -18.24
N LEU A 102 4.56 4.06 -17.81
CA LEU A 102 5.76 4.56 -18.48
C LEU A 102 5.90 4.02 -19.92
N LEU A 103 5.55 2.73 -20.12
CA LEU A 103 5.77 1.99 -21.37
C LEU A 103 4.60 2.08 -22.37
N ASP A 104 3.41 2.44 -21.92
CA ASP A 104 2.20 2.44 -22.75
C ASP A 104 1.97 3.80 -23.41
N ASP A 105 2.25 3.87 -24.71
CA ASP A 105 2.09 5.09 -25.50
C ASP A 105 0.64 5.50 -25.75
N THR A 106 -0.34 4.63 -25.46
CA THR A 106 -1.77 4.97 -25.58
C THR A 106 -2.27 5.80 -24.40
N ILE A 107 -1.54 5.82 -23.28
CA ILE A 107 -1.86 6.64 -22.12
C ILE A 107 -1.40 8.08 -22.35
N SER A 108 -2.35 9.01 -22.37
CA SER A 108 -2.12 10.43 -22.65
C SER A 108 -2.27 11.32 -21.41
N GLY A 109 -2.79 10.77 -20.29
CA GLY A 109 -2.94 11.49 -19.03
C GLY A 109 -3.05 10.56 -17.84
N ILE A 110 -2.72 11.08 -16.66
CA ILE A 110 -2.72 10.36 -15.39
C ILE A 110 -3.59 11.13 -14.38
N VAL A 111 -4.54 10.45 -13.75
CA VAL A 111 -5.21 10.93 -12.55
C VAL A 111 -4.80 10.02 -11.39
N LEU A 112 -4.05 10.58 -10.43
CA LEU A 112 -3.65 9.87 -9.22
C LEU A 112 -4.68 10.13 -8.13
N SER A 113 -5.44 9.10 -7.76
CA SER A 113 -6.40 9.12 -6.66
C SER A 113 -5.70 8.69 -5.37
N VAL A 114 -5.63 9.57 -4.38
CA VAL A 114 -4.90 9.34 -3.13
C VAL A 114 -5.85 9.39 -1.95
N ASN A 115 -5.94 8.28 -1.22
CA ASN A 115 -6.65 8.18 0.06
C ASN A 115 -5.73 7.49 1.07
N SER A 116 -4.74 8.23 1.61
CA SER A 116 -3.65 7.66 2.38
C SER A 116 -3.20 8.56 3.53
N PRO A 117 -2.96 8.00 4.73
CA PRO A 117 -2.30 8.71 5.84
C PRO A 117 -0.78 8.90 5.63
N GLY A 118 -0.25 8.37 4.52
CA GLY A 118 1.19 8.26 4.27
C GLY A 118 1.75 6.89 4.58
N GLY A 119 3.03 6.82 4.96
CA GLY A 119 3.70 5.56 5.25
C GLY A 119 5.21 5.67 5.30
N GLY A 120 5.91 4.66 4.81
CA GLY A 120 7.37 4.63 4.77
C GLY A 120 7.97 5.72 3.90
N THR A 121 9.05 6.34 4.38
CA THR A 121 9.75 7.39 3.63
C THR A 121 10.35 6.83 2.34
N TYR A 122 10.81 5.58 2.37
CA TYR A 122 11.42 4.91 1.22
C TYR A 122 10.39 4.64 0.13
N GLU A 123 9.26 4.03 0.47
CA GLU A 123 8.18 3.70 -0.47
C GLU A 123 7.57 4.96 -1.09
N SER A 124 7.33 5.99 -0.28
CA SER A 124 6.82 7.27 -0.77
C SER A 124 7.80 7.93 -1.74
N ALA A 125 9.10 7.86 -1.46
CA ALA A 125 10.14 8.38 -2.36
C ALA A 125 10.20 7.60 -3.69
N GLN A 126 10.10 6.26 -3.65
CA GLN A 126 10.06 5.43 -4.87
C GLN A 126 8.88 5.81 -5.78
N ILE A 127 7.69 5.96 -5.21
CA ILE A 127 6.50 6.37 -5.96
C ILE A 127 6.72 7.74 -6.59
N LYS A 128 7.10 8.75 -5.80
CA LYS A 128 7.33 10.11 -6.28
C LYS A 128 8.37 10.14 -7.39
N ASP A 129 9.50 9.47 -7.22
CA ASP A 129 10.57 9.46 -8.21
C ASP A 129 10.11 8.80 -9.53
N LYS A 130 9.31 7.73 -9.45
CA LYS A 130 8.74 7.08 -10.63
C LYS A 130 7.71 7.95 -11.34
N LEU A 131 6.81 8.63 -10.60
CA LEU A 131 5.83 9.57 -11.16
C LEU A 131 6.53 10.73 -11.88
N VAL A 132 7.54 11.34 -11.25
CA VAL A 132 8.35 12.40 -11.86
C VAL A 132 9.10 11.90 -13.11
N ALA A 133 9.62 10.67 -13.08
CA ALA A 133 10.27 10.06 -14.24
C ALA A 133 9.29 9.84 -15.41
N ILE A 134 8.06 9.41 -15.13
CA ILE A 134 7.01 9.27 -16.14
C ILE A 134 6.72 10.62 -16.78
N GLN A 135 6.43 11.66 -15.98
CA GLN A 135 6.15 13.00 -16.50
C GLN A 135 7.30 13.53 -17.38
N LYS A 136 8.56 13.40 -16.92
CA LYS A 136 9.73 13.89 -17.65
C LYS A 136 10.03 13.13 -18.94
N ASN A 137 9.80 11.82 -18.97
CA ASN A 137 10.17 10.98 -20.10
C ASN A 137 9.06 10.87 -21.17
N THR A 138 7.80 11.06 -20.76
CA THR A 138 6.65 10.82 -21.65
C THR A 138 5.83 12.08 -21.89
N ASN A 139 6.05 13.17 -21.13
CA ASN A 139 5.24 14.38 -21.11
C ASN A 139 3.75 14.13 -20.80
N LYS A 140 3.40 13.02 -20.14
CA LYS A 140 2.04 12.75 -19.71
C LYS A 140 1.69 13.66 -18.54
N PRO A 141 0.64 14.50 -18.65
CA PRO A 141 0.18 15.32 -17.53
C PRO A 141 -0.31 14.43 -16.39
N MET A 142 -0.10 14.89 -15.17
CA MET A 142 -0.58 14.21 -13.97
C MET A 142 -1.37 15.17 -13.10
N TYR A 143 -2.63 14.83 -12.83
CA TYR A 143 -3.49 15.49 -11.85
C TYR A 143 -3.70 14.57 -10.66
N VAL A 144 -3.86 15.15 -9.48
CA VAL A 144 -4.17 14.42 -8.25
C VAL A 144 -5.58 14.74 -7.79
N SER A 145 -6.29 13.71 -7.35
CA SER A 145 -7.51 13.85 -6.57
C SER A 145 -7.30 13.24 -5.18
N MET A 146 -7.41 14.04 -4.16
CA MET A 146 -7.33 13.61 -2.77
C MET A 146 -8.69 13.11 -2.29
N GLY A 147 -8.72 11.92 -1.68
CA GLY A 147 -9.90 11.38 -1.02
C GLY A 147 -10.16 12.02 0.34
N SER A 148 -10.66 11.23 1.29
CA SER A 148 -10.89 11.73 2.66
C SER A 148 -9.58 12.11 3.35
N MET A 149 -8.46 11.49 2.95
CA MET A 149 -7.14 11.77 3.51
C MET A 149 -6.05 11.64 2.43
N ALA A 150 -5.15 12.63 2.38
CA ALA A 150 -3.91 12.56 1.60
C ALA A 150 -2.83 13.32 2.37
N ALA A 151 -2.37 12.71 3.48
CA ALA A 151 -1.50 13.34 4.45
C ALA A 151 -0.10 12.74 4.41
N SER A 152 0.89 13.50 4.83
CA SER A 152 2.27 13.07 4.99
C SER A 152 2.83 12.39 3.72
N GLY A 153 3.15 11.09 3.69
CA GLY A 153 3.55 10.36 2.48
C GLY A 153 2.53 10.45 1.35
N GLY A 154 1.21 10.53 1.68
CA GLY A 154 0.15 10.75 0.69
C GLY A 154 0.26 12.13 0.02
N TYR A 155 0.60 13.17 0.78
CA TYR A 155 0.91 14.48 0.21
C TYR A 155 2.25 14.48 -0.56
N TYR A 156 3.27 13.80 -0.02
CA TYR A 156 4.59 13.69 -0.65
C TYR A 156 4.52 13.18 -2.09
N ILE A 157 3.73 12.11 -2.35
CA ILE A 157 3.55 11.57 -3.71
C ILE A 157 2.68 12.46 -4.59
N SER A 158 1.85 13.30 -3.99
CA SER A 158 0.93 14.21 -4.70
C SER A 158 1.60 15.51 -5.15
N ALA A 159 2.63 15.95 -4.42
CA ALA A 159 3.19 17.29 -4.53
C ALA A 159 3.73 17.65 -5.94
N SER A 160 4.16 16.64 -6.73
CA SER A 160 4.70 16.84 -8.09
C SER A 160 3.64 16.92 -9.19
N ALA A 161 2.35 16.85 -8.86
CA ALA A 161 1.27 16.96 -9.83
C ALA A 161 1.13 18.40 -10.36
N GLU A 162 0.68 18.54 -11.60
CA GLU A 162 0.41 19.84 -12.20
C GLU A 162 -0.80 20.54 -11.55
N LYS A 163 -1.82 19.73 -11.18
CA LYS A 163 -2.95 20.21 -10.37
C LYS A 163 -3.35 19.17 -9.34
N ILE A 164 -3.70 19.65 -8.16
CA ILE A 164 -4.18 18.87 -7.03
C ILE A 164 -5.58 19.33 -6.65
N PHE A 165 -6.52 18.39 -6.64
CA PHE A 165 -7.90 18.58 -6.22
C PHE A 165 -8.12 17.92 -4.86
N ALA A 166 -8.86 18.59 -3.98
CA ALA A 166 -9.29 18.08 -2.68
C ALA A 166 -10.74 18.52 -2.39
N ALA A 167 -11.52 17.68 -1.69
CA ALA A 167 -12.79 18.13 -1.13
C ALA A 167 -12.55 19.09 0.05
N GLU A 168 -13.56 19.87 0.43
CA GLU A 168 -13.45 20.79 1.58
C GLU A 168 -13.06 20.05 2.87
N GLU A 169 -13.59 18.81 3.05
CA GLU A 169 -13.37 17.97 4.21
C GLU A 169 -12.14 17.05 4.11
N THR A 170 -11.41 17.10 3.02
CA THR A 170 -10.16 16.31 2.87
C THR A 170 -9.14 16.70 3.94
N MET A 171 -8.58 15.73 4.62
CA MET A 171 -7.45 15.95 5.52
C MET A 171 -6.13 15.77 4.77
N THR A 172 -5.28 16.80 4.76
CA THR A 172 -3.99 16.78 4.08
C THR A 172 -2.90 17.48 4.90
N GLY A 173 -1.74 17.74 4.32
CA GLY A 173 -0.59 18.29 5.05
C GLY A 173 0.15 17.22 5.82
N SER A 174 0.27 17.33 7.15
CA SER A 174 1.15 16.47 7.96
C SER A 174 2.56 16.39 7.37
N ILE A 175 3.09 17.55 6.95
CA ILE A 175 4.41 17.66 6.32
C ILE A 175 5.44 17.58 7.43
N GLY A 176 6.03 16.39 7.55
CA GLY A 176 6.96 16.06 8.61
C GLY A 176 7.42 14.62 8.55
N VAL A 177 8.39 14.28 9.40
CA VAL A 177 8.96 12.94 9.53
C VAL A 177 8.94 12.55 11.01
N ILE A 178 8.48 11.35 11.28
CA ILE A 178 8.56 10.77 12.62
C ILE A 178 9.39 9.49 12.60
N MET A 179 10.05 9.20 13.69
CA MET A 179 10.63 7.91 14.01
C MET A 179 10.15 7.55 15.41
N SER A 180 9.10 6.74 15.49
CA SER A 180 8.48 6.34 16.74
C SER A 180 9.17 5.12 17.33
N GLY A 181 9.32 5.09 18.65
CA GLY A 181 9.81 3.95 19.40
C GLY A 181 9.20 3.95 20.80
N MET A 182 9.04 2.77 21.38
CA MET A 182 8.58 2.59 22.74
C MET A 182 9.73 2.06 23.58
N ASN A 183 9.95 2.65 24.79
CA ASN A 183 10.94 2.17 25.73
C ASN A 183 10.23 1.42 26.88
N VAL A 184 10.56 0.16 27.05
CA VAL A 184 10.00 -0.72 28.09
C VAL A 184 11.02 -1.14 29.13
N SER A 185 12.24 -0.56 29.15
CA SER A 185 13.34 -0.96 30.02
C SER A 185 12.98 -0.94 31.50
N GLU A 186 12.30 0.13 31.98
CA GLU A 186 11.83 0.20 33.37
C GLU A 186 10.77 -0.84 33.73
N LEU A 187 9.93 -1.23 32.75
CA LEU A 187 8.94 -2.29 32.95
C LEU A 187 9.64 -3.64 33.11
N LEU A 188 10.63 -3.94 32.27
CA LEU A 188 11.43 -5.16 32.36
C LEU A 188 12.17 -5.27 33.68
N GLU A 189 12.80 -4.19 34.14
CA GLU A 189 13.47 -4.12 35.44
C GLU A 189 12.50 -4.46 36.60
N LYS A 190 11.28 -3.89 36.58
CA LYS A 190 10.24 -4.18 37.59
C LYS A 190 9.77 -5.63 37.58
N LEU A 191 9.85 -6.31 36.42
CA LEU A 191 9.51 -7.72 36.26
C LEU A 191 10.69 -8.66 36.54
N GLY A 192 11.89 -8.12 36.84
CA GLY A 192 13.10 -8.91 37.08
C GLY A 192 13.67 -9.54 35.79
N VAL A 193 13.45 -8.90 34.64
CA VAL A 193 13.99 -9.30 33.34
C VAL A 193 15.15 -8.40 32.98
N ASP A 194 16.33 -8.99 32.77
CA ASP A 194 17.55 -8.28 32.38
C ASP A 194 17.80 -8.37 30.88
N ASP A 195 18.14 -7.25 30.24
CA ASP A 195 18.67 -7.24 28.86
C ASP A 195 20.13 -7.69 28.87
N THR A 196 20.42 -8.82 28.23
CA THR A 196 21.76 -9.41 28.14
C THR A 196 22.39 -9.22 26.75
N THR A 197 22.01 -8.17 26.04
CA THR A 197 22.49 -7.90 24.68
C THR A 197 24.00 -7.75 24.61
N VAL A 198 24.65 -8.57 23.75
CA VAL A 198 26.07 -8.47 23.42
C VAL A 198 26.20 -7.86 22.03
N LYS A 199 26.92 -6.75 21.91
CA LYS A 199 27.02 -5.96 20.67
C LYS A 199 28.46 -5.70 20.24
N SER A 200 28.70 -5.63 18.94
CA SER A 200 30.02 -5.38 18.36
C SER A 200 30.40 -3.88 18.32
N GLY A 201 29.48 -3.00 18.60
CA GLY A 201 29.67 -1.54 18.59
C GLY A 201 28.63 -0.84 19.44
N GLU A 202 28.97 0.35 19.93
CA GLU A 202 28.17 1.11 20.89
C GLU A 202 26.74 1.36 20.42
N PHE A 203 26.56 1.78 19.17
CA PHE A 203 25.27 2.12 18.58
C PHE A 203 24.56 0.98 17.86
N LYS A 204 25.03 -0.29 18.00
CA LYS A 204 24.45 -1.39 17.23
C LYS A 204 23.00 -1.71 17.62
N ASP A 205 22.61 -1.33 18.83
CA ASP A 205 21.27 -1.46 19.40
C ASP A 205 20.54 -0.12 19.53
N ILE A 206 20.92 0.87 18.73
CA ILE A 206 20.23 2.15 18.67
C ILE A 206 18.76 1.95 18.35
N GLY A 207 17.87 2.60 19.10
CA GLY A 207 16.42 2.42 18.98
C GLY A 207 15.86 1.16 19.62
N SER A 208 16.68 0.39 20.40
CA SER A 208 16.18 -0.73 21.20
C SER A 208 15.11 -0.27 22.18
N SER A 209 14.05 -1.07 22.32
CA SER A 209 12.98 -0.86 23.31
C SER A 209 13.39 -1.25 24.73
N THR A 210 14.47 -2.03 24.90
CA THR A 210 14.90 -2.65 26.16
C THR A 210 15.93 -1.82 26.92
N ARG A 211 16.46 -0.74 26.34
CA ARG A 211 17.33 0.23 27.05
C ARG A 211 16.92 1.67 26.77
N ALA A 212 17.23 2.55 27.69
CA ALA A 212 17.07 3.99 27.46
C ALA A 212 18.00 4.46 26.31
N MET A 213 17.51 5.37 25.47
CA MET A 213 18.35 6.04 24.47
C MET A 213 19.29 7.04 25.16
N THR A 214 20.54 7.10 24.71
CA THR A 214 21.50 8.14 25.09
C THR A 214 21.23 9.44 24.32
N GLU A 215 21.88 10.52 24.72
CA GLU A 215 21.86 11.79 23.97
C GLU A 215 22.46 11.60 22.58
N GLU A 216 23.54 10.81 22.44
CA GLU A 216 24.18 10.50 21.17
C GLU A 216 23.29 9.66 20.26
N ASP A 217 22.60 8.62 20.81
CA ASP A 217 21.58 7.87 20.06
C ASP A 217 20.52 8.82 19.46
N THR A 218 20.03 9.74 20.31
CA THR A 218 19.00 10.70 19.92
C THR A 218 19.50 11.65 18.83
N GLU A 219 20.72 12.14 18.93
CA GLU A 219 21.33 13.06 17.95
C GLU A 219 21.51 12.37 16.59
N ILE A 220 21.96 11.11 16.58
CA ILE A 220 22.11 10.32 15.35
C ILE A 220 20.74 10.16 14.66
N LEU A 221 19.71 9.72 15.40
CA LEU A 221 18.38 9.51 14.82
C LEU A 221 17.72 10.83 14.40
N GLN A 222 17.88 11.90 15.20
CA GLN A 222 17.35 13.23 14.85
C GLN A 222 17.98 13.77 13.56
N THR A 223 19.28 13.53 13.34
CA THR A 223 19.96 13.93 12.11
C THR A 223 19.33 13.23 10.88
N MET A 224 19.00 11.95 11.01
CA MET A 224 18.31 11.20 9.94
C MET A 224 16.89 11.75 9.68
N VAL A 225 16.15 12.04 10.74
CA VAL A 225 14.81 12.65 10.66
C VAL A 225 14.88 14.01 9.97
N ASN A 226 15.81 14.87 10.37
CA ASN A 226 16.00 16.20 9.77
C ASN A 226 16.35 16.10 8.28
N THR A 227 17.24 15.18 7.90
CA THR A 227 17.60 14.95 6.49
C THR A 227 16.38 14.51 5.66
N SER A 228 15.54 13.64 6.19
CA SER A 228 14.31 13.21 5.49
C SER A 228 13.27 14.33 5.44
N TYR A 229 13.20 15.16 6.48
CA TYR A 229 12.33 16.33 6.51
C TYR A 229 12.76 17.36 5.44
N ASP A 230 14.06 17.66 5.33
CA ASP A 230 14.57 18.59 4.32
C ASP A 230 14.24 18.10 2.89
N ARG A 231 14.33 16.79 2.63
CA ARG A 231 13.89 16.20 1.34
C ARG A 231 12.40 16.41 1.11
N PHE A 232 11.57 16.31 2.14
CA PHE A 232 10.14 16.55 2.00
C PHE A 232 9.88 18.03 1.62
N ILE A 233 10.55 18.95 2.29
CA ILE A 233 10.50 20.39 1.97
C ILE A 233 10.87 20.61 0.49
N GLU A 234 12.00 20.04 0.04
CA GLU A 234 12.48 20.15 -1.35
C GLU A 234 11.44 19.66 -2.36
N VAL A 235 10.80 18.52 -2.10
CA VAL A 235 9.74 17.98 -2.98
C VAL A 235 8.55 18.95 -3.13
N ILE A 236 8.17 19.63 -2.05
CA ILE A 236 7.08 20.63 -2.09
C ILE A 236 7.54 21.90 -2.80
N VAL A 237 8.74 22.40 -2.49
CA VAL A 237 9.33 23.56 -3.17
C VAL A 237 9.35 23.35 -4.69
N GLU A 238 9.84 22.19 -5.14
CA GLU A 238 9.91 21.87 -6.57
C GLU A 238 8.52 21.66 -7.18
N GLY A 239 7.65 20.90 -6.51
CA GLY A 239 6.36 20.49 -7.06
C GLY A 239 5.31 21.60 -7.05
N ARG A 240 5.33 22.46 -6.01
CA ARG A 240 4.36 23.55 -5.86
C ARG A 240 4.89 24.93 -6.29
N GLY A 241 6.19 25.03 -6.63
CA GLY A 241 6.79 26.30 -7.01
C GLY A 241 6.86 27.33 -5.87
N MET A 242 6.79 26.87 -4.63
CA MET A 242 6.84 27.71 -3.42
C MET A 242 8.29 27.96 -3.01
N SER A 243 8.54 29.06 -2.30
CA SER A 243 9.83 29.25 -1.66
C SER A 243 10.01 28.33 -0.45
N GLU A 244 11.25 27.95 -0.14
CA GLU A 244 11.54 27.12 1.03
C GLU A 244 11.02 27.76 2.35
N GLU A 245 11.10 29.09 2.45
CA GLU A 245 10.61 29.82 3.62
C GLU A 245 9.10 29.68 3.80
N GLU A 246 8.32 29.75 2.69
CA GLU A 246 6.86 29.56 2.70
C GLU A 246 6.50 28.14 3.09
N VAL A 247 7.17 27.15 2.50
CA VAL A 247 6.94 25.75 2.83
C VAL A 247 7.22 25.46 4.29
N ARG A 248 8.35 25.92 4.83
CA ARG A 248 8.72 25.67 6.24
C ARG A 248 7.75 26.30 7.24
N LYS A 249 7.01 27.37 6.89
CA LYS A 249 5.99 27.99 7.76
C LYS A 249 4.76 27.08 7.94
N ILE A 250 4.47 26.24 6.97
CA ILE A 250 3.30 25.35 6.97
C ILE A 250 3.66 23.87 7.19
N ALA A 251 4.95 23.55 7.29
CA ALA A 251 5.49 22.19 7.36
C ALA A 251 5.94 21.80 8.78
N ASP A 252 5.12 22.06 9.78
CA ASP A 252 5.41 21.71 11.17
C ASP A 252 4.73 20.40 11.64
N GLY A 253 4.23 19.60 10.68
CA GLY A 253 3.56 18.35 10.95
C GLY A 253 2.05 18.47 11.16
N ARG A 254 1.48 19.67 11.13
CA ARG A 254 0.02 19.85 11.28
C ARG A 254 -0.76 19.38 10.06
N ILE A 255 -2.02 19.07 10.29
CA ILE A 255 -2.98 18.78 9.22
C ILE A 255 -3.74 20.05 8.83
N TYR A 256 -4.27 20.03 7.60
CA TYR A 256 -5.12 21.05 7.01
C TYR A 256 -6.36 20.38 6.44
N ASP A 257 -7.51 21.07 6.48
CA ASP A 257 -8.64 20.71 5.62
C ASP A 257 -8.39 21.18 4.18
N GLY A 258 -9.26 20.80 3.24
CA GLY A 258 -9.10 21.13 1.83
C GLY A 258 -9.08 22.64 1.58
N VAL A 259 -9.92 23.42 2.28
CA VAL A 259 -9.99 24.87 2.15
C VAL A 259 -8.68 25.53 2.61
N GLN A 260 -8.19 25.14 3.78
CA GLN A 260 -6.90 25.63 4.30
C GLN A 260 -5.73 25.24 3.38
N ALA A 261 -5.80 24.05 2.76
CA ALA A 261 -4.78 23.59 1.84
C ALA A 261 -4.76 24.38 0.51
N VAL A 262 -5.91 24.84 0.03
CA VAL A 262 -5.98 25.79 -1.09
C VAL A 262 -5.41 27.15 -0.68
N ASP A 263 -5.81 27.67 0.48
CA ASP A 263 -5.35 28.98 0.97
C ASP A 263 -3.83 29.05 1.16
N ASN A 264 -3.18 27.94 1.53
CA ASN A 264 -1.74 27.88 1.74
C ASN A 264 -0.94 27.33 0.54
N GLY A 265 -1.61 27.06 -0.60
CA GLY A 265 -0.97 26.66 -1.86
C GLY A 265 -0.58 25.18 -1.97
N LEU A 266 -0.98 24.34 -1.03
CA LEU A 266 -0.75 22.89 -1.09
C LEU A 266 -1.71 22.19 -2.06
N VAL A 267 -2.90 22.74 -2.30
CA VAL A 267 -3.95 22.25 -3.20
C VAL A 267 -4.31 23.37 -4.18
N ASP A 268 -4.71 23.04 -5.39
CA ASP A 268 -5.03 24.02 -6.43
C ASP A 268 -6.52 24.35 -6.46
N GLU A 269 -7.39 23.33 -6.37
CA GLU A 269 -8.83 23.51 -6.54
C GLU A 269 -9.61 22.60 -5.58
N ILE A 270 -10.77 23.11 -5.10
CA ILE A 270 -11.75 22.28 -4.41
C ILE A 270 -12.50 21.45 -5.46
N GLY A 271 -12.54 20.13 -5.27
CA GLY A 271 -13.23 19.21 -6.18
C GLY A 271 -12.99 17.76 -5.84
N TYR A 272 -13.70 16.89 -6.52
CA TYR A 272 -13.63 15.44 -6.41
C TYR A 272 -12.88 14.84 -7.61
N GLN A 273 -12.76 13.51 -7.65
CA GLN A 273 -12.06 12.80 -8.73
C GLN A 273 -12.64 13.10 -10.12
N GLU A 274 -13.96 13.23 -10.23
CA GLU A 274 -14.65 13.58 -11.48
C GLU A 274 -14.25 14.99 -11.98
N ASP A 275 -13.96 15.91 -11.07
CA ASP A 275 -13.54 17.27 -11.42
C ASP A 275 -12.08 17.26 -11.91
N ALA A 276 -11.21 16.48 -11.27
CA ALA A 276 -9.83 16.28 -11.72
C ALA A 276 -9.79 15.62 -13.12
N ILE A 277 -10.64 14.60 -13.37
CA ILE A 277 -10.77 13.95 -14.68
C ILE A 277 -11.23 14.96 -15.74
N LYS A 278 -12.30 15.71 -15.47
CA LYS A 278 -12.81 16.73 -16.41
C LYS A 278 -11.79 17.84 -16.69
N ALA A 279 -11.03 18.21 -15.66
CA ALA A 279 -10.01 19.24 -15.79
C ALA A 279 -8.87 18.78 -16.71
N ILE A 280 -8.33 17.58 -16.51
CA ILE A 280 -7.26 17.04 -17.39
C ILE A 280 -7.77 16.81 -18.81
N GLN A 281 -9.00 16.31 -18.98
CA GLN A 281 -9.64 16.16 -20.28
C GLN A 281 -9.69 17.51 -21.03
N LYS A 282 -10.18 18.55 -20.38
CA LYS A 282 -10.31 19.88 -20.94
C LYS A 282 -8.94 20.54 -21.24
N ASP A 283 -8.02 20.49 -20.28
CA ASP A 283 -6.74 21.20 -20.37
C ASP A 283 -5.82 20.59 -21.44
N TYR A 284 -6.00 19.30 -21.76
CA TYR A 284 -5.18 18.55 -22.73
C TYR A 284 -5.95 18.05 -23.96
N THR A 285 -7.19 18.49 -24.15
CA THR A 285 -8.05 18.10 -25.30
C THR A 285 -8.22 16.58 -25.38
N LEU A 286 -8.60 15.98 -24.24
CA LEU A 286 -8.80 14.54 -24.05
C LEU A 286 -10.28 14.19 -23.74
N GLU A 287 -11.24 14.99 -24.24
CA GLU A 287 -12.66 14.81 -23.93
C GLU A 287 -13.23 13.48 -24.42
N ASP A 288 -12.67 12.93 -25.50
CA ASP A 288 -13.07 11.62 -26.05
C ASP A 288 -12.20 10.45 -25.54
N ALA A 289 -11.27 10.69 -24.62
CA ALA A 289 -10.36 9.66 -24.11
C ALA A 289 -11.08 8.55 -23.36
N GLU A 290 -10.66 7.31 -23.55
CA GLU A 290 -11.06 6.21 -22.69
C GLU A 290 -10.46 6.39 -21.30
N ILE A 291 -11.29 6.28 -20.24
CA ILE A 291 -10.84 6.34 -18.86
C ILE A 291 -10.82 4.92 -18.29
N PHE A 292 -9.68 4.51 -17.77
CA PHE A 292 -9.53 3.18 -17.20
C PHE A 292 -8.71 3.20 -15.91
N SER A 293 -8.78 2.10 -15.16
CA SER A 293 -7.94 1.82 -13.98
C SER A 293 -7.43 0.40 -14.04
N TYR A 294 -6.36 0.12 -13.29
CA TYR A 294 -5.96 -1.26 -13.04
C TYR A 294 -6.76 -1.84 -11.88
N GLN A 295 -7.20 -3.10 -12.02
CA GLN A 295 -7.89 -3.80 -10.94
C GLN A 295 -6.89 -4.26 -9.89
N VAL A 296 -7.21 -4.04 -8.62
CA VAL A 296 -6.44 -4.67 -7.53
C VAL A 296 -6.68 -6.18 -7.60
N PRO A 297 -5.63 -7.01 -7.54
CA PRO A 297 -5.80 -8.45 -7.54
C PRO A 297 -6.73 -8.87 -6.39
N THR A 298 -7.90 -9.36 -6.73
CA THR A 298 -8.80 -9.95 -5.74
C THR A 298 -8.27 -11.33 -5.39
N LEU A 299 -8.08 -11.61 -4.10
CA LEU A 299 -7.72 -12.94 -3.62
C LEU A 299 -8.73 -13.95 -4.19
N SER A 300 -8.28 -14.79 -5.11
CA SER A 300 -9.11 -15.83 -5.70
C SER A 300 -9.62 -16.76 -4.60
N PHE A 301 -10.87 -17.21 -4.71
CA PHE A 301 -11.50 -18.16 -3.76
C PHE A 301 -10.62 -19.40 -3.48
N SER A 302 -9.74 -19.75 -4.42
CA SER A 302 -8.76 -20.84 -4.26
C SER A 302 -7.67 -20.51 -3.24
N SER A 303 -7.23 -19.26 -3.10
CA SER A 303 -6.23 -18.85 -2.10
C SER A 303 -6.82 -18.81 -0.69
N LEU A 304 -8.09 -18.41 -0.57
CA LEU A 304 -8.83 -18.48 0.70
C LEU A 304 -9.07 -19.93 1.15
N PHE A 305 -9.25 -20.85 0.22
CA PHE A 305 -9.44 -22.27 0.56
C PHE A 305 -8.13 -22.92 1.02
N SER A 306 -7.01 -22.59 0.38
CA SER A 306 -5.68 -23.09 0.78
C SER A 306 -5.22 -22.53 2.12
N SER A 307 -5.46 -21.26 2.43
CA SER A 307 -5.11 -20.66 3.73
C SER A 307 -5.97 -21.20 4.88
N LYS A 308 -7.27 -21.44 4.66
CA LYS A 308 -8.14 -22.09 5.66
C LYS A 308 -7.83 -23.56 5.86
N LEU A 309 -7.39 -24.27 4.81
CA LEU A 309 -7.01 -25.67 4.93
C LEU A 309 -5.70 -25.83 5.71
N SER A 310 -4.71 -24.95 5.51
CA SER A 310 -3.47 -24.95 6.31
C SER A 310 -3.73 -24.61 7.78
N GLY A 311 -4.68 -23.71 8.08
CA GLY A 311 -5.11 -23.40 9.46
C GLY A 311 -5.84 -24.56 10.17
N LEU A 312 -6.55 -25.41 9.41
CA LEU A 312 -7.23 -26.60 9.97
C LEU A 312 -6.26 -27.73 10.33
N PHE A 313 -5.08 -27.78 9.73
CA PHE A 313 -4.03 -28.76 10.07
C PHE A 313 -3.08 -28.26 11.18
N GLN A 314 -3.19 -26.99 11.61
CA GLN A 314 -2.30 -26.39 12.61
C GLN A 314 -2.96 -26.23 14.00
N SER A 315 -4.21 -26.64 14.19
CA SER A 315 -4.88 -26.55 15.48
C SER A 315 -4.77 -27.83 16.28
N THR A 316 -3.61 -28.05 16.91
CA THR A 316 -3.46 -28.80 18.17
C THR A 316 -2.17 -28.37 18.86
N SER A 317 -2.17 -27.25 19.54
CA SER A 317 -1.37 -27.07 20.74
C SER A 317 -2.06 -26.07 21.65
N THR A 318 -2.56 -26.63 22.71
CA THR A 318 -3.32 -26.07 23.80
C THR A 318 -2.49 -25.10 24.62
N GLN A 319 -3.11 -23.99 25.04
CA GLN A 319 -2.74 -23.15 26.19
C GLN A 319 -1.24 -22.86 26.35
N GLU A 320 -0.67 -22.08 25.46
CA GLU A 320 0.45 -21.25 25.86
C GLU A 320 -0.11 -20.00 26.54
N SER A 321 0.40 -19.76 27.75
CA SER A 321 -0.09 -18.78 28.70
C SER A 321 -0.10 -17.36 28.12
N GLU A 322 -1.02 -16.50 28.62
CA GLU A 322 -1.08 -15.04 28.39
C GLU A 322 0.32 -14.37 28.49
N LEU A 323 1.22 -14.96 29.28
CA LEU A 323 2.61 -14.51 29.40
C LEU A 323 3.45 -14.75 28.13
N THR A 324 3.22 -15.87 27.42
CA THR A 324 3.94 -16.16 26.16
C THR A 324 3.44 -15.24 25.03
N GLU A 325 2.15 -14.95 25.02
CA GLU A 325 1.55 -13.99 24.09
C GLU A 325 2.05 -12.56 24.36
N LEU A 326 2.15 -12.16 25.65
CA LEU A 326 2.74 -10.90 26.05
C LEU A 326 4.23 -10.80 25.70
N ILE A 327 5.02 -11.87 25.94
CA ILE A 327 6.44 -11.92 25.59
C ILE A 327 6.63 -11.90 24.07
N SER A 328 5.76 -12.56 23.28
CA SER A 328 5.81 -12.49 21.83
C SER A 328 5.45 -11.10 21.32
N ALA A 329 4.48 -10.43 21.92
CA ALA A 329 4.11 -9.06 21.59
C ALA A 329 5.24 -8.06 21.91
N ILE A 330 5.92 -8.22 23.04
CA ILE A 330 7.10 -7.39 23.41
C ILE A 330 8.29 -7.72 22.50
N GLY A 331 8.48 -8.98 22.09
CA GLY A 331 9.57 -9.43 21.22
C GLY A 331 9.41 -9.03 19.74
N THR A 332 8.22 -8.64 19.32
CA THR A 332 7.91 -8.16 17.96
C THR A 332 7.85 -6.64 17.84
N VAL A 333 8.32 -5.90 18.87
CA VAL A 333 8.48 -4.44 18.72
C VAL A 333 9.49 -4.19 17.62
N ASP A 334 9.01 -3.84 16.46
CA ASP A 334 9.82 -3.53 15.28
C ASP A 334 10.83 -2.41 15.59
N SER A 335 12.01 -2.52 14.98
CA SER A 335 12.99 -1.43 15.05
C SER A 335 12.36 -0.13 14.54
N PRO A 336 12.69 1.03 15.13
CA PRO A 336 12.16 2.31 14.68
C PRO A 336 12.39 2.51 13.19
N LYS A 337 11.34 2.85 12.44
CA LYS A 337 11.39 3.17 11.01
C LYS A 337 11.06 4.64 10.81
N MET A 338 11.72 5.27 9.85
CA MET A 338 11.35 6.63 9.44
C MET A 338 10.07 6.60 8.62
N MET A 339 9.13 7.45 8.98
CA MET A 339 7.81 7.47 8.39
C MET A 339 7.41 8.90 8.00
N TYR A 340 6.83 9.02 6.82
CA TYR A 340 5.90 10.07 6.44
C TYR A 340 4.50 9.56 6.75
N TYR A 341 4.07 9.64 8.00
CA TYR A 341 2.83 9.02 8.45
C TYR A 341 2.03 9.94 9.36
N TYR A 342 0.74 10.04 9.11
CA TYR A 342 -0.22 10.72 9.96
C TYR A 342 -1.09 9.69 10.68
N GLY A 343 -1.15 9.78 12.00
CA GLY A 343 -1.84 8.85 12.89
C GLY A 343 -0.81 8.11 13.74
N GLY A 344 -0.82 8.36 15.02
CA GLY A 344 -0.03 7.62 16.00
C GLY A 344 -0.91 6.54 16.60
N GLU A 345 -0.45 5.30 16.60
CA GLU A 345 -0.91 4.30 17.55
C GLU A 345 0.01 4.32 18.77
#